data_21caebeb8a8fc37da9c6b4ea0b8cf9b4
#
_entry.id   21caebeb8a8fc37da9c6b4ea0b8cf9b4
#
_cell.length_a   1.000
_cell.length_b   1.000
_cell.length_c   1.000
_cell.angle_alpha   90.00
_cell.angle_beta   90.00
_cell.angle_gamma   90.00
#
_symmetry.space_group_name_H-M   'P 1'
#
loop_
_entity.id
_entity.type
_entity.pdbx_description
1 polymer ?
#
loop_
_entity_poly.entity_id
_entity_poly.type
_entity_poly.pdbx_seq_one_letter_code
_entity_poly.pdbx_strand_id
1 'polypeptide(L)'
;TVNIRGLGAGHTGVIYDGVQVGDCQSGQVDLSRFTLDNVSLVSLQIGQDDNIYRSAKSFSYAGLINIGTLHGSNNDRRNSLAATVHTGSYGLFSPSLFYHRQFSHFGISAYGSCERADGIYAFKLKNGNRTIHEHRNNSDIETWRGELNMDWQPGNHQTMKWKTYGFVSHRGLPGAVIYDNPYSAERLADKNVFTQFAYENRVSRRVKLKAAAKWNYTWSRYSDVPAAGYKEDIYRQQEVYLTATLWSAPMRGLHLSMAQDYARNHLSMTLAQAANPTRNSLWTALAASYHARQFTINTSLLATNITEQTEQGRPSDGFHRLSPAFSLQWHCLEGLRFRLGYKDIFRTPTLNELYYTGVGNRHLHPEKSRQWNLGATYSHVFSHMIQLSLTADGYLGNVTDKIIAVPKMFYWQMMNAGKVRQIGLDLSANMEKRWNEGDRKSVV
;
A
#
# COMPACT_ATOMS: atom_id res chain seq x y z
N THR A 1 3.28 1.44 8.42
CA THR A 1 2.23 2.16 7.67
C THR A 1 2.77 3.50 7.17
N VAL A 2 2.33 3.96 5.99
CA VAL A 2 2.75 5.24 5.40
C VAL A 2 1.60 6.22 5.44
N ASN A 3 1.86 7.40 6.00
CA ASN A 3 0.91 8.51 6.07
C ASN A 3 1.38 9.61 5.10
N ILE A 4 0.54 9.93 4.11
CA ILE A 4 0.84 10.94 3.10
C ILE A 4 0.10 12.22 3.44
N ARG A 5 0.84 13.32 3.60
CA ARG A 5 0.32 14.67 3.83
C ARG A 5 -0.72 14.74 4.97
N GLY A 6 -0.55 13.93 6.03
CA GLY A 6 -1.44 13.94 7.20
C GLY A 6 -2.84 13.35 7.02
N LEU A 7 -3.15 12.71 5.88
CA LEU A 7 -4.46 12.10 5.63
C LEU A 7 -4.71 10.81 6.43
N GLY A 8 -3.63 10.16 6.88
CA GLY A 8 -3.67 8.85 7.50
C GLY A 8 -3.41 7.73 6.50
N ALA A 9 -2.95 6.59 7.02
CA ALA A 9 -2.52 5.46 6.21
C ALA A 9 -3.66 4.81 5.39
N GLY A 10 -4.92 4.94 5.82
CA GLY A 10 -6.09 4.42 5.09
C GLY A 10 -6.38 5.12 3.75
N HIS A 11 -5.74 6.28 3.48
CA HIS A 11 -5.81 6.97 2.20
C HIS A 11 -4.68 6.61 1.24
N THR A 12 -3.78 5.70 1.64
CA THR A 12 -2.63 5.24 0.84
C THR A 12 -2.89 3.83 0.32
N GLY A 13 -2.87 3.66 -0.99
CA GLY A 13 -2.96 2.35 -1.63
C GLY A 13 -1.57 1.72 -1.79
N VAL A 14 -1.52 0.39 -1.79
CA VAL A 14 -0.31 -0.39 -2.06
C VAL A 14 -0.58 -1.31 -3.25
N ILE A 15 0.30 -1.27 -4.23
CA ILE A 15 0.30 -2.14 -5.41
C ILE A 15 1.56 -2.99 -5.35
N TYR A 16 1.40 -4.30 -5.42
CA TYR A 16 2.50 -5.26 -5.40
C TYR A 16 2.51 -6.01 -6.74
N ASP A 17 3.57 -5.80 -7.53
CA ASP A 17 3.70 -6.28 -8.92
C ASP A 17 2.45 -6.05 -9.78
N GLY A 18 1.91 -4.84 -9.68
CA GLY A 18 0.80 -4.38 -10.51
C GLY A 18 -0.59 -4.78 -10.02
N VAL A 19 -0.72 -5.50 -8.90
CA VAL A 19 -2.01 -5.89 -8.31
C VAL A 19 -2.18 -5.22 -6.94
N GLN A 20 -3.38 -4.70 -6.69
CA GLN A 20 -3.72 -4.05 -5.42
C GLN A 20 -3.62 -5.01 -4.24
N VAL A 21 -2.85 -4.63 -3.22
CA VAL A 21 -2.84 -5.26 -1.90
C VAL A 21 -3.63 -4.38 -0.93
N GLY A 22 -4.49 -4.98 -0.14
CA GLY A 22 -5.32 -4.25 0.81
C GLY A 22 -5.61 -5.07 2.05
N ASP A 23 -6.02 -4.38 3.09
CA ASP A 23 -6.56 -4.94 4.32
C ASP A 23 -7.88 -4.23 4.62
N CYS A 24 -8.99 -4.93 4.49
CA CYS A 24 -10.32 -4.35 4.74
C CYS A 24 -10.64 -4.30 6.24
N GLN A 25 -9.94 -5.04 7.08
CA GLN A 25 -10.12 -5.06 8.52
C GLN A 25 -9.61 -3.77 9.15
N SER A 26 -8.34 -3.42 8.89
CA SER A 26 -7.67 -2.24 9.46
C SER A 26 -7.60 -1.05 8.49
N GLY A 27 -7.78 -1.28 7.19
CA GLY A 27 -7.63 -0.27 6.14
C GLY A 27 -6.18 0.13 5.85
N GLN A 28 -5.21 -0.56 6.43
CA GLN A 28 -3.79 -0.23 6.36
C GLN A 28 -2.98 -1.47 5.97
N VAL A 29 -2.05 -1.31 5.04
CA VAL A 29 -1.12 -2.37 4.68
C VAL A 29 0.14 -2.27 5.53
N ASP A 30 0.47 -3.34 6.22
CA ASP A 30 1.75 -3.43 6.93
C ASP A 30 2.87 -3.74 5.92
N LEU A 31 3.69 -2.72 5.64
CA LEU A 31 4.80 -2.84 4.69
C LEU A 31 5.96 -3.68 5.22
N SER A 32 6.05 -3.94 6.54
CA SER A 32 7.08 -4.80 7.12
C SER A 32 6.97 -6.28 6.69
N ARG A 33 5.81 -6.65 6.12
CA ARG A 33 5.62 -7.97 5.50
C ARG A 33 6.51 -8.18 4.28
N PHE A 34 6.87 -7.10 3.56
CA PHE A 34 7.71 -7.13 2.36
C PHE A 34 9.15 -6.80 2.74
N THR A 35 10.09 -7.59 2.24
CA THR A 35 11.51 -7.35 2.44
C THR A 35 12.12 -6.60 1.26
N LEU A 36 13.10 -5.75 1.53
CA LEU A 36 13.81 -5.03 0.48
C LEU A 36 14.75 -5.92 -0.33
N ASP A 37 15.16 -7.08 0.19
CA ASP A 37 16.04 -8.02 -0.51
C ASP A 37 15.46 -8.57 -1.82
N ASN A 38 14.11 -8.59 -1.93
CA ASN A 38 13.41 -9.06 -3.13
C ASN A 38 12.74 -7.91 -3.90
N VAL A 39 13.06 -6.66 -3.59
CA VAL A 39 12.44 -5.49 -4.21
C VAL A 39 13.39 -4.84 -5.19
N SER A 40 12.92 -4.63 -6.43
CA SER A 40 13.63 -3.92 -7.49
C SER A 40 13.26 -2.44 -7.57
N LEU A 41 12.02 -2.10 -7.19
CA LEU A 41 11.49 -0.75 -7.28
C LEU A 41 10.47 -0.48 -6.17
N VAL A 42 10.65 0.64 -5.50
CA VAL A 42 9.59 1.27 -4.70
C VAL A 42 9.35 2.66 -5.24
N SER A 43 8.13 2.94 -5.66
CA SER A 43 7.75 4.28 -6.09
C SER A 43 6.52 4.78 -5.34
N LEU A 44 6.53 6.05 -5.00
CA LEU A 44 5.43 6.75 -4.37
C LEU A 44 4.83 7.75 -5.36
N GLN A 45 3.55 7.59 -5.65
CA GLN A 45 2.76 8.51 -6.46
C GLN A 45 1.80 9.28 -5.56
N ILE A 46 1.81 10.62 -5.65
CA ILE A 46 0.95 11.50 -4.82
C ILE A 46 0.06 12.31 -5.76
N GLY A 47 -1.23 12.41 -5.41
CA GLY A 47 -2.21 13.17 -6.18
C GLY A 47 -2.72 12.46 -7.43
N GLN A 48 -2.91 13.21 -8.53
CA GLN A 48 -3.34 12.68 -9.81
C GLN A 48 -2.13 12.27 -10.65
N ASP A 49 -2.08 11.01 -11.04
CA ASP A 49 -1.05 10.43 -11.90
C ASP A 49 -1.45 10.56 -13.39
N ASP A 50 -0.47 10.64 -14.25
CA ASP A 50 -0.64 10.68 -15.70
C ASP A 50 -0.98 9.31 -16.29
N ASN A 51 -0.66 8.24 -15.56
CA ASN A 51 -0.98 6.89 -15.99
C ASN A 51 -2.46 6.57 -15.75
N ILE A 52 -3.25 6.60 -16.81
CA ILE A 52 -4.67 6.20 -16.79
C ILE A 52 -4.88 4.69 -16.99
N TYR A 53 -3.85 3.93 -17.40
CA TYR A 53 -3.91 2.47 -17.60
C TYR A 53 -3.65 1.72 -16.29
N ARG A 54 -4.60 1.80 -15.37
CA ARG A 54 -4.52 1.23 -14.02
C ARG A 54 -5.88 0.75 -13.52
N SER A 55 -5.91 -0.05 -12.46
CA SER A 55 -7.13 -0.56 -11.84
C SER A 55 -8.03 0.57 -11.32
N ALA A 56 -9.35 0.36 -11.32
CA ALA A 56 -10.33 1.35 -10.89
C ALA A 56 -10.12 1.79 -9.43
N LYS A 57 -9.87 0.86 -8.53
CA LYS A 57 -9.60 1.14 -7.10
C LYS A 57 -8.39 2.05 -6.89
N SER A 58 -7.40 2.03 -7.80
CA SER A 58 -6.22 2.91 -7.71
C SER A 58 -6.57 4.40 -7.79
N PHE A 59 -7.70 4.77 -8.40
CA PHE A 59 -8.16 6.15 -8.46
C PHE A 59 -8.74 6.66 -7.14
N SER A 60 -9.09 5.78 -6.18
CA SER A 60 -9.69 6.15 -4.89
C SER A 60 -8.67 6.66 -3.85
N TYR A 61 -7.37 6.46 -4.04
CA TYR A 61 -6.35 6.78 -3.05
C TYR A 61 -5.74 8.17 -3.24
N ALA A 62 -5.32 8.79 -2.13
CA ALA A 62 -4.56 10.04 -2.13
C ALA A 62 -3.15 9.85 -2.67
N GLY A 63 -2.57 8.71 -2.39
CA GLY A 63 -1.29 8.28 -2.90
C GLY A 63 -1.22 6.78 -3.07
N LEU A 64 -0.31 6.34 -3.94
CA LEU A 64 -0.07 4.94 -4.26
C LEU A 64 1.40 4.60 -4.05
N ILE A 65 1.65 3.52 -3.34
CA ILE A 65 2.96 2.90 -3.23
C ILE A 65 2.99 1.73 -4.19
N ASN A 66 3.88 1.77 -5.17
CA ASN A 66 4.10 0.65 -6.07
C ASN A 66 5.38 -0.07 -5.64
N ILE A 67 5.29 -1.35 -5.39
CA ILE A 67 6.39 -2.24 -5.05
C ILE A 67 6.54 -3.22 -6.20
N GLY A 68 7.68 -3.18 -6.86
CA GLY A 68 8.07 -4.14 -7.89
C GLY A 68 9.12 -5.09 -7.32
N THR A 69 8.92 -6.40 -7.47
CA THR A 69 9.90 -7.39 -7.03
C THR A 69 10.97 -7.65 -8.07
N LEU A 70 12.03 -8.32 -7.68
CA LEU A 70 13.08 -8.74 -8.58
C LEU A 70 12.52 -9.79 -9.55
N HIS A 71 12.43 -9.41 -10.81
CA HIS A 71 12.20 -10.32 -11.93
C HIS A 71 13.47 -10.36 -12.78
N GLY A 72 13.85 -11.51 -13.26
CA GLY A 72 14.99 -11.58 -14.18
C GLY A 72 14.71 -10.75 -15.44
N SER A 73 15.75 -10.10 -15.94
CA SER A 73 15.65 -9.37 -17.21
C SER A 73 15.33 -10.33 -18.35
N ASN A 74 14.31 -10.01 -19.15
CA ASN A 74 13.94 -10.82 -20.33
C ASN A 74 15.09 -11.00 -21.36
N ASN A 75 16.14 -10.20 -21.26
CA ASN A 75 17.32 -10.29 -22.12
C ASN A 75 18.44 -11.16 -21.54
N ASP A 76 18.37 -11.54 -20.28
CA ASP A 76 19.41 -12.30 -19.62
C ASP A 76 18.93 -13.75 -19.41
N ARG A 77 19.25 -14.64 -20.36
CA ARG A 77 18.98 -16.09 -20.28
C ARG A 77 19.77 -16.80 -19.18
N ARG A 78 20.34 -16.05 -18.26
CA ARG A 78 21.19 -16.59 -17.21
C ARG A 78 20.38 -17.03 -16.00
N ASN A 79 20.83 -18.09 -15.38
CA ASN A 79 20.41 -18.43 -14.03
C ASN A 79 21.06 -17.45 -13.07
N SER A 80 20.32 -16.92 -12.13
CA SER A 80 20.86 -16.13 -11.03
C SER A 80 20.48 -16.74 -9.69
N LEU A 81 21.45 -16.81 -8.81
CA LEU A 81 21.28 -17.22 -7.41
C LEU A 81 21.95 -16.17 -6.54
N ALA A 82 21.21 -15.62 -5.60
CA ALA A 82 21.73 -14.66 -4.64
C ALA A 82 21.37 -15.13 -3.22
N ALA A 83 22.37 -15.14 -2.34
CA ALA A 83 22.17 -15.38 -0.92
C ALA A 83 22.65 -14.15 -0.15
N THR A 84 21.82 -13.67 0.78
CA THR A 84 22.12 -12.49 1.60
C THR A 84 21.91 -12.87 3.06
N VAL A 85 22.79 -12.37 3.94
CA VAL A 85 22.64 -12.52 5.39
C VAL A 85 22.79 -11.16 6.04
N HIS A 86 21.76 -10.73 6.75
CA HIS A 86 21.83 -9.53 7.59
C HIS A 86 21.98 -9.95 9.04
N THR A 87 22.88 -9.31 9.74
CA THR A 87 23.08 -9.46 11.19
C THR A 87 23.13 -8.09 11.83
N GLY A 88 22.71 -7.98 13.07
CA GLY A 88 22.65 -6.68 13.74
C GLY A 88 22.49 -6.77 15.26
N SER A 89 22.22 -5.64 15.87
CA SER A 89 21.95 -5.53 17.30
C SER A 89 20.69 -6.32 17.68
N TYR A 90 20.56 -6.64 18.96
CA TYR A 90 19.40 -7.31 19.55
C TYR A 90 19.14 -8.72 19.00
N GLY A 91 20.22 -9.45 18.67
CA GLY A 91 20.12 -10.82 18.18
C GLY A 91 19.58 -10.92 16.76
N LEU A 92 19.61 -9.84 15.96
CA LEU A 92 19.11 -9.87 14.58
C LEU A 92 19.93 -10.84 13.72
N PHE A 93 19.25 -11.81 13.14
CA PHE A 93 19.74 -12.74 12.13
C PHE A 93 18.67 -12.91 11.04
N SER A 94 19.00 -12.52 9.80
CA SER A 94 18.05 -12.52 8.69
C SER A 94 18.71 -13.00 7.40
N PRO A 95 18.74 -14.34 7.16
CA PRO A 95 19.15 -14.92 5.89
C PRO A 95 18.04 -14.84 4.85
N SER A 96 18.45 -14.63 3.59
CA SER A 96 17.55 -14.69 2.43
C SER A 96 18.21 -15.40 1.25
N LEU A 97 17.40 -16.01 0.40
CA LEU A 97 17.80 -16.71 -0.80
C LEU A 97 16.87 -16.32 -1.95
N PHE A 98 17.46 -15.89 -3.05
CA PHE A 98 16.75 -15.59 -4.30
C PHE A 98 17.31 -16.46 -5.42
N TYR A 99 16.42 -17.10 -6.16
CA TYR A 99 16.74 -17.87 -7.36
C TYR A 99 15.88 -17.37 -8.53
N HIS A 100 16.50 -17.19 -9.69
CA HIS A 100 15.82 -16.87 -10.93
C HIS A 100 16.35 -17.68 -12.08
N ARG A 101 15.47 -18.13 -12.97
CA ARG A 101 15.81 -18.77 -14.23
C ARG A 101 14.88 -18.29 -15.35
N GLN A 102 15.50 -17.84 -16.44
CA GLN A 102 14.80 -17.42 -17.65
C GLN A 102 14.97 -18.45 -18.76
N PHE A 103 13.85 -18.85 -19.31
CA PHE A 103 13.76 -19.61 -20.56
C PHE A 103 13.33 -18.65 -21.71
N SER A 104 13.18 -19.13 -22.95
CA SER A 104 12.86 -18.28 -24.10
C SER A 104 11.59 -17.42 -23.91
N HIS A 105 10.52 -18.03 -23.40
CA HIS A 105 9.22 -17.38 -23.21
C HIS A 105 8.66 -17.51 -21.81
N PHE A 106 9.41 -18.12 -20.92
CA PHE A 106 8.99 -18.42 -19.57
C PHE A 106 10.10 -18.11 -18.57
N GLY A 107 9.77 -17.39 -17.51
CA GLY A 107 10.65 -17.10 -16.38
C GLY A 107 10.06 -17.66 -15.09
N ILE A 108 10.93 -18.12 -14.21
CA ILE A 108 10.57 -18.51 -12.85
C ILE A 108 11.52 -17.85 -11.87
N SER A 109 10.99 -17.30 -10.79
CA SER A 109 11.79 -16.85 -9.65
C SER A 109 11.20 -17.34 -8.34
N ALA A 110 12.08 -17.67 -7.41
CA ALA A 110 11.72 -18.07 -6.06
C ALA A 110 12.54 -17.26 -5.06
N TYR A 111 11.89 -16.81 -4.00
CA TYR A 111 12.51 -16.08 -2.91
C TYR A 111 12.06 -16.69 -1.58
N GLY A 112 13.02 -16.81 -0.64
CA GLY A 112 12.74 -17.22 0.73
C GLY A 112 13.59 -16.44 1.71
N SER A 113 13.01 -16.04 2.85
CA SER A 113 13.76 -15.41 3.94
C SER A 113 13.20 -15.80 5.30
N CYS A 114 14.10 -15.79 6.27
CA CYS A 114 13.80 -15.91 7.69
C CYS A 114 14.37 -14.68 8.38
N GLU A 115 13.68 -14.17 9.37
CA GLU A 115 14.17 -13.07 10.21
C GLU A 115 13.88 -13.40 11.66
N ARG A 116 14.90 -13.34 12.51
CA ARG A 116 14.79 -13.55 13.94
C ARG A 116 15.55 -12.46 14.68
N ALA A 117 14.94 -11.92 15.75
CA ALA A 117 15.57 -11.01 16.68
C ALA A 117 15.00 -11.23 18.08
N ASP A 118 15.82 -11.10 19.10
CA ASP A 118 15.40 -11.20 20.50
C ASP A 118 14.76 -9.90 20.98
N GLY A 119 15.14 -8.77 20.38
CA GLY A 119 14.59 -7.44 20.70
C GLY A 119 14.89 -6.95 22.13
N ILE A 120 15.80 -7.61 22.84
CA ILE A 120 16.12 -7.27 24.24
C ILE A 120 17.11 -6.12 24.25
N TYR A 121 16.74 -5.01 24.88
CA TYR A 121 17.64 -3.86 25.09
C TYR A 121 17.46 -3.22 26.45
N ALA A 122 18.54 -2.69 27.00
CA ALA A 122 18.53 -1.95 28.26
C ALA A 122 17.99 -0.54 28.05
N PHE A 123 17.16 -0.08 28.96
CA PHE A 123 16.64 1.30 28.98
C PHE A 123 16.63 1.88 30.40
N LYS A 124 16.56 3.21 30.47
CA LYS A 124 16.44 3.95 31.72
C LYS A 124 15.07 4.60 31.80
N LEU A 125 14.36 4.36 32.88
CA LEU A 125 13.10 5.02 33.19
C LEU A 125 13.30 5.97 34.35
N LYS A 126 13.04 7.26 34.15
CA LYS A 126 13.12 8.28 35.17
C LYS A 126 11.72 8.69 35.59
N ASN A 127 11.48 8.64 36.90
CA ASN A 127 10.24 9.11 37.53
C ASN A 127 10.61 9.99 38.74
N GLY A 128 10.51 11.31 38.58
CA GLY A 128 10.98 12.26 39.55
C GLY A 128 12.49 12.08 39.85
N ASN A 129 12.83 11.83 41.11
CA ASN A 129 14.22 11.60 41.55
C ASN A 129 14.68 10.13 41.44
N ARG A 130 13.80 9.22 41.11
CA ARG A 130 14.14 7.80 41.01
C ARG A 130 14.43 7.44 39.53
N THR A 131 15.56 6.80 39.31
CA THR A 131 15.94 6.24 38.01
C THR A 131 16.09 4.73 38.16
N ILE A 132 15.39 3.97 37.36
CA ILE A 132 15.54 2.53 37.28
C ILE A 132 16.18 2.13 35.95
N HIS A 133 16.93 1.04 35.95
CA HIS A 133 17.53 0.41 34.76
C HIS A 133 16.83 -0.92 34.54
N GLU A 134 16.21 -1.05 33.40
CA GLU A 134 15.41 -2.22 33.06
C GLU A 134 15.79 -2.73 31.66
N HIS A 135 15.38 -3.95 31.35
CA HIS A 135 15.51 -4.54 30.03
C HIS A 135 14.13 -4.67 29.40
N ARG A 136 14.03 -4.29 28.13
CA ARG A 136 12.82 -4.51 27.35
C ARG A 136 12.63 -6.00 27.15
N ASN A 137 11.47 -6.50 27.57
CA ASN A 137 11.08 -7.89 27.44
C ASN A 137 9.94 -8.05 26.42
N ASN A 138 9.67 -9.26 25.97
CA ASN A 138 8.57 -9.61 25.07
C ASN A 138 8.57 -8.77 23.79
N SER A 139 9.74 -8.55 23.20
CA SER A 139 9.97 -7.81 21.95
C SER A 139 10.63 -8.67 20.87
N ASP A 140 10.68 -9.97 21.11
CA ASP A 140 11.17 -10.94 20.15
C ASP A 140 10.29 -11.00 18.89
N ILE A 141 10.92 -11.29 17.76
CA ILE A 141 10.26 -11.49 16.49
C ILE A 141 10.88 -12.69 15.76
N GLU A 142 10.03 -13.51 15.17
CA GLU A 142 10.40 -14.54 14.22
C GLU A 142 9.47 -14.45 13.02
N THR A 143 10.04 -14.31 11.82
CA THR A 143 9.28 -14.11 10.59
C THR A 143 9.83 -14.99 9.48
N TRP A 144 8.94 -15.63 8.71
CA TRP A 144 9.25 -16.41 7.52
C TRP A 144 8.50 -15.83 6.32
N ARG A 145 9.19 -15.70 5.19
CA ARG A 145 8.63 -15.19 3.93
C ARG A 145 9.01 -16.14 2.80
N GLY A 146 8.05 -16.39 1.92
CA GLY A 146 8.28 -17.18 0.72
C GLY A 146 7.53 -16.58 -0.45
N GLU A 147 8.14 -16.58 -1.62
CA GLU A 147 7.55 -16.04 -2.84
C GLU A 147 7.94 -16.89 -4.04
N LEU A 148 6.96 -17.17 -4.91
CA LEU A 148 7.15 -17.85 -6.17
C LEU A 148 6.50 -17.03 -7.27
N ASN A 149 7.27 -16.72 -8.33
CA ASN A 149 6.79 -15.98 -9.48
C ASN A 149 7.01 -16.79 -10.76
N MET A 150 6.05 -16.69 -11.66
CA MET A 150 6.14 -17.23 -13.01
C MET A 150 5.70 -16.16 -14.00
N ASP A 151 6.56 -15.87 -14.96
CA ASP A 151 6.30 -14.94 -16.06
C ASP A 151 6.26 -15.72 -17.36
N TRP A 152 5.17 -15.59 -18.12
CA TRP A 152 5.01 -16.26 -19.38
C TRP A 152 4.63 -15.27 -20.48
N GLN A 153 5.37 -15.32 -21.59
CA GLN A 153 5.17 -14.49 -22.78
C GLN A 153 4.92 -15.41 -24.00
N PRO A 154 3.65 -15.86 -24.18
CA PRO A 154 3.31 -16.76 -25.29
C PRO A 154 3.49 -16.13 -26.67
N GLY A 155 3.64 -14.82 -26.75
CA GLY A 155 3.89 -14.07 -27.96
C GLY A 155 4.32 -12.63 -27.66
N ASN A 156 4.62 -11.86 -28.71
CA ASN A 156 5.17 -10.50 -28.59
C ASN A 156 4.21 -9.46 -27.98
N HIS A 157 2.94 -9.81 -27.82
CA HIS A 157 1.88 -8.88 -27.40
C HIS A 157 1.16 -9.30 -26.11
N GLN A 158 1.51 -10.45 -25.58
CA GLN A 158 0.83 -11.04 -24.43
C GLN A 158 1.83 -11.32 -23.30
N THR A 159 1.47 -10.96 -22.10
CA THR A 159 2.23 -11.28 -20.89
C THR A 159 1.27 -11.83 -19.85
N MET A 160 1.63 -12.96 -19.27
CA MET A 160 0.94 -13.58 -18.14
C MET A 160 1.90 -13.67 -16.97
N LYS A 161 1.44 -13.29 -15.79
CA LYS A 161 2.23 -13.35 -14.56
C LYS A 161 1.43 -14.06 -13.50
N TRP A 162 2.04 -15.01 -12.86
CA TRP A 162 1.49 -15.65 -11.67
C TRP A 162 2.45 -15.49 -10.51
N LYS A 163 1.90 -15.16 -9.35
CA LYS A 163 2.65 -14.98 -8.11
C LYS A 163 1.92 -15.65 -6.97
N THR A 164 2.67 -16.34 -6.12
CA THR A 164 2.20 -16.77 -4.80
C THR A 164 3.17 -16.26 -3.75
N TYR A 165 2.62 -15.72 -2.68
CA TYR A 165 3.33 -15.16 -1.55
C TYR A 165 2.83 -15.77 -0.26
N GLY A 166 3.74 -16.11 0.64
CA GLY A 166 3.47 -16.61 1.98
C GLY A 166 4.27 -15.85 3.03
N PHE A 167 3.62 -15.57 4.16
CA PHE A 167 4.19 -14.85 5.29
C PHE A 167 3.69 -15.47 6.59
N VAL A 168 4.60 -15.71 7.53
CA VAL A 168 4.29 -16.15 8.90
C VAL A 168 5.14 -15.32 9.85
N SER A 169 4.54 -14.77 10.89
CA SER A 169 5.24 -14.01 11.92
C SER A 169 4.72 -14.36 13.31
N HIS A 170 5.65 -14.50 14.24
CA HIS A 170 5.40 -14.63 15.66
C HIS A 170 6.18 -13.54 16.37
N ARG A 171 5.53 -12.73 17.20
CA ARG A 171 6.19 -11.62 17.89
C ARG A 171 5.59 -11.34 19.26
N GLY A 172 6.45 -10.94 20.17
CA GLY A 172 6.05 -10.33 21.42
C GLY A 172 5.55 -8.90 21.19
N LEU A 173 4.62 -8.47 22.04
CA LEU A 173 4.16 -7.08 22.11
C LEU A 173 4.57 -6.53 23.48
N PRO A 174 5.66 -5.76 23.53
CA PRO A 174 6.23 -5.35 24.82
C PRO A 174 5.36 -4.34 25.61
N GLY A 175 4.26 -3.85 25.00
CA GLY A 175 3.34 -2.92 25.65
C GLY A 175 3.95 -1.54 25.96
N ALA A 176 3.26 -0.74 26.75
CA ALA A 176 3.78 0.53 27.25
C ALA A 176 4.82 0.30 28.35
N VAL A 177 5.83 1.18 28.43
CA VAL A 177 6.75 1.21 29.57
C VAL A 177 6.04 1.90 30.74
N ILE A 178 5.59 1.08 31.70
CA ILE A 178 4.91 1.54 32.91
C ILE A 178 5.83 1.25 34.11
N TYR A 179 5.91 2.21 35.02
CA TYR A 179 6.67 2.08 36.27
C TYR A 179 6.06 0.96 37.13
N ASP A 180 6.88 0.07 37.62
CA ASP A 180 6.50 -1.11 38.41
C ASP A 180 5.70 -2.18 37.65
N ASN A 181 5.60 -2.10 36.31
CA ASN A 181 5.06 -3.17 35.46
C ASN A 181 5.98 -3.41 34.25
N PRO A 182 7.12 -4.08 34.43
CA PRO A 182 8.10 -4.30 33.36
C PRO A 182 7.71 -5.42 32.39
N TYR A 183 6.66 -6.20 32.66
CA TYR A 183 6.35 -7.43 31.91
C TYR A 183 5.02 -7.29 31.17
N SER A 184 5.06 -7.48 29.87
CA SER A 184 3.89 -7.73 29.03
C SER A 184 3.89 -9.20 28.61
N ALA A 185 2.71 -9.83 28.63
CA ALA A 185 2.53 -11.19 28.13
C ALA A 185 1.83 -11.24 26.77
N GLU A 186 1.58 -10.06 26.18
CA GLU A 186 0.88 -9.93 24.91
C GLU A 186 1.71 -10.49 23.75
N ARG A 187 1.08 -11.34 22.93
CA ARG A 187 1.71 -11.95 21.75
C ARG A 187 0.84 -11.78 20.52
N LEU A 188 1.48 -11.62 19.37
CA LEU A 188 0.80 -11.56 18.09
C LEU A 188 1.42 -12.58 17.13
N ALA A 189 0.54 -13.41 16.55
CA ALA A 189 0.91 -14.33 15.49
C ALA A 189 0.11 -14.01 14.24
N ASP A 190 0.80 -13.80 13.12
CA ASP A 190 0.21 -13.46 11.82
C ASP A 190 0.58 -14.50 10.78
N LYS A 191 -0.39 -14.88 9.95
CA LYS A 191 -0.17 -15.69 8.74
C LYS A 191 -0.88 -15.01 7.58
N ASN A 192 -0.20 -14.87 6.45
CA ASN A 192 -0.80 -14.35 5.23
C ASN A 192 -0.36 -15.19 4.04
N VAL A 193 -1.28 -15.56 3.20
CA VAL A 193 -1.02 -16.16 1.90
C VAL A 193 -1.87 -15.47 0.86
N PHE A 194 -1.27 -15.11 -0.26
CA PHE A 194 -2.03 -14.69 -1.42
C PHE A 194 -1.47 -15.28 -2.70
N THR A 195 -2.35 -15.49 -3.65
CA THR A 195 -1.99 -15.82 -5.02
C THR A 195 -2.65 -14.82 -5.97
N GLN A 196 -1.93 -14.41 -7.00
CA GLN A 196 -2.41 -13.48 -8.01
C GLN A 196 -2.00 -13.92 -9.41
N PHE A 197 -2.90 -13.69 -10.36
CA PHE A 197 -2.69 -13.89 -11.76
C PHE A 197 -2.95 -12.56 -12.48
N ALA A 198 -2.04 -12.13 -13.32
CA ALA A 198 -2.18 -10.92 -14.14
C ALA A 198 -1.95 -11.27 -15.60
N TYR A 199 -2.82 -10.74 -16.47
CA TYR A 199 -2.76 -10.85 -17.91
C TYR A 199 -2.74 -9.47 -18.53
N GLU A 200 -1.82 -9.24 -19.46
CA GLU A 200 -1.76 -8.03 -20.26
C GLU A 200 -1.65 -8.41 -21.75
N ASN A 201 -2.44 -7.74 -22.58
CA ASN A 201 -2.44 -7.96 -24.02
C ASN A 201 -2.50 -6.62 -24.77
N ARG A 202 -1.57 -6.44 -25.68
CA ARG A 202 -1.63 -5.39 -26.70
C ARG A 202 -2.39 -5.91 -27.91
N VAL A 203 -3.74 -5.81 -27.85
CA VAL A 203 -4.65 -6.29 -28.91
C VAL A 203 -4.34 -5.63 -30.24
N SER A 204 -3.97 -4.33 -30.21
CA SER A 204 -3.52 -3.58 -31.38
C SER A 204 -2.58 -2.46 -30.97
N ARG A 205 -2.06 -1.68 -31.95
CA ARG A 205 -1.29 -0.47 -31.67
C ARG A 205 -2.08 0.57 -30.87
N ARG A 206 -3.42 0.52 -30.91
CA ARG A 206 -4.33 1.49 -30.30
C ARG A 206 -5.16 0.94 -29.14
N VAL A 207 -5.08 -0.35 -28.86
CA VAL A 207 -5.91 -1.01 -27.83
C VAL A 207 -5.06 -1.95 -26.99
N LYS A 208 -5.13 -1.76 -25.67
CA LYS A 208 -4.50 -2.64 -24.67
C LYS A 208 -5.54 -3.10 -23.65
N LEU A 209 -5.41 -4.32 -23.23
CA LEU A 209 -6.21 -4.93 -22.17
C LEU A 209 -5.29 -5.41 -21.05
N LYS A 210 -5.69 -5.14 -19.81
CA LYS A 210 -5.07 -5.69 -18.61
C LYS A 210 -6.15 -6.27 -17.72
N ALA A 211 -5.95 -7.47 -17.20
CA ALA A 211 -6.84 -8.10 -16.24
C ALA A 211 -6.01 -8.77 -15.14
N ALA A 212 -6.53 -8.79 -13.92
CA ALA A 212 -5.91 -9.56 -12.85
C ALA A 212 -6.96 -10.14 -11.90
N ALA A 213 -6.60 -11.26 -11.29
CA ALA A 213 -7.36 -11.92 -10.25
C ALA A 213 -6.41 -12.18 -9.06
N LYS A 214 -6.90 -11.96 -7.85
CA LYS A 214 -6.17 -12.25 -6.61
C LYS A 214 -7.09 -12.93 -5.61
N TRP A 215 -6.58 -13.95 -4.95
CA TRP A 215 -7.14 -14.49 -3.72
C TRP A 215 -6.16 -14.25 -2.58
N ASN A 216 -6.65 -13.80 -1.43
CA ASN A 216 -5.85 -13.51 -0.24
C ASN A 216 -6.52 -14.08 1.00
N TYR A 217 -5.74 -14.74 1.85
CA TYR A 217 -6.13 -15.22 3.15
C TYR A 217 -5.18 -14.67 4.21
N THR A 218 -5.73 -14.09 5.27
CA THR A 218 -4.98 -13.62 6.44
C THR A 218 -5.57 -14.25 7.70
N TRP A 219 -4.71 -14.72 8.56
CA TRP A 219 -5.03 -15.19 9.89
C TRP A 219 -4.16 -14.44 10.89
N SER A 220 -4.77 -13.90 11.94
CA SER A 220 -4.08 -13.19 13.01
C SER A 220 -4.61 -13.67 14.35
N ARG A 221 -3.72 -13.91 15.30
CA ARG A 221 -4.02 -14.29 16.66
C ARG A 221 -3.34 -13.35 17.64
N TYR A 222 -4.12 -12.63 18.39
CA TYR A 222 -3.68 -11.89 19.56
C TYR A 222 -3.93 -12.72 20.81
N SER A 223 -2.95 -12.83 21.70
CA SER A 223 -3.11 -13.50 22.99
C SER A 223 -2.48 -12.67 24.10
N ASP A 224 -3.07 -12.72 25.28
CA ASP A 224 -2.64 -12.03 26.48
C ASP A 224 -2.94 -12.88 27.71
N VAL A 225 -2.25 -12.61 28.82
CA VAL A 225 -2.46 -13.26 30.13
C VAL A 225 -2.78 -12.18 31.17
N PRO A 226 -3.96 -11.54 31.10
CA PRO A 226 -4.40 -10.59 32.11
C PRO A 226 -4.68 -11.29 33.46
N ALA A 227 -4.86 -10.53 34.51
CA ALA A 227 -5.19 -11.05 35.84
C ALA A 227 -6.46 -11.95 35.89
N ALA A 228 -7.37 -11.75 34.91
CA ALA A 228 -8.58 -12.56 34.75
C ALA A 228 -8.37 -13.91 34.04
N GLY A 229 -7.13 -14.25 33.65
CA GLY A 229 -6.76 -15.48 32.97
C GLY A 229 -6.40 -15.27 31.49
N TYR A 230 -6.07 -16.39 30.79
CA TYR A 230 -5.65 -16.36 29.40
C TYR A 230 -6.77 -15.85 28.47
N LYS A 231 -6.44 -14.92 27.59
CA LYS A 231 -7.31 -14.38 26.55
C LYS A 231 -6.70 -14.60 25.17
N GLU A 232 -7.53 -15.02 24.23
CA GLU A 232 -7.14 -15.21 22.82
C GLU A 232 -8.22 -14.69 21.89
N ASP A 233 -7.81 -13.83 20.95
CA ASP A 233 -8.68 -13.30 19.90
C ASP A 233 -8.10 -13.69 18.53
N ILE A 234 -8.90 -14.36 17.71
CA ILE A 234 -8.51 -14.82 16.38
C ILE A 234 -9.33 -14.09 15.32
N TYR A 235 -8.62 -13.60 14.29
CA TYR A 235 -9.18 -12.91 13.13
C TYR A 235 -8.82 -13.70 11.88
N ARG A 236 -9.80 -13.99 11.02
CA ARG A 236 -9.61 -14.62 9.72
C ARG A 236 -10.24 -13.74 8.66
N GLN A 237 -9.44 -13.33 7.69
CA GLN A 237 -9.90 -12.51 6.59
C GLN A 237 -9.65 -13.21 5.27
N GLN A 238 -10.64 -13.19 4.39
CA GLN A 238 -10.54 -13.68 3.02
C GLN A 238 -10.90 -12.56 2.06
N GLU A 239 -10.13 -12.43 0.97
CA GLU A 239 -10.41 -11.49 -0.12
C GLU A 239 -10.31 -12.20 -1.47
N VAL A 240 -11.31 -11.98 -2.32
CA VAL A 240 -11.22 -12.20 -3.76
C VAL A 240 -11.26 -10.84 -4.42
N TYR A 241 -10.27 -10.52 -5.24
CA TYR A 241 -10.17 -9.27 -5.98
C TYR A 241 -9.99 -9.55 -7.47
N LEU A 242 -10.83 -8.91 -8.28
CA LEU A 242 -10.81 -8.99 -9.73
C LEU A 242 -10.69 -7.59 -10.31
N THR A 243 -9.89 -7.40 -11.34
CA THR A 243 -9.75 -6.13 -12.06
C THR A 243 -9.61 -6.36 -13.55
N ALA A 244 -10.22 -5.48 -14.34
CA ALA A 244 -10.02 -5.41 -15.78
C ALA A 244 -9.92 -3.96 -16.22
N THR A 245 -8.96 -3.65 -17.10
CA THR A 245 -8.72 -2.30 -17.61
C THR A 245 -8.56 -2.37 -19.12
N LEU A 246 -9.40 -1.64 -19.84
CA LEU A 246 -9.29 -1.41 -21.27
C LEU A 246 -8.73 0.00 -21.50
N TRP A 247 -7.68 0.08 -22.31
CA TRP A 247 -7.08 1.34 -22.74
C TRP A 247 -7.12 1.46 -24.23
N SER A 248 -7.43 2.65 -24.73
CA SER A 248 -7.52 2.95 -26.16
C SER A 248 -6.87 4.30 -26.50
N ALA A 249 -6.25 4.37 -27.69
CA ALA A 249 -5.76 5.61 -28.31
C ALA A 249 -6.53 5.86 -29.61
N PRO A 250 -7.78 6.40 -29.57
CA PRO A 250 -8.62 6.56 -30.75
C PRO A 250 -8.05 7.54 -31.76
N MET A 251 -7.35 8.59 -31.30
CA MET A 251 -6.69 9.59 -32.13
C MET A 251 -5.35 10.01 -31.54
N ARG A 252 -4.56 10.73 -32.32
CA ARG A 252 -3.24 11.24 -31.86
C ARG A 252 -3.40 12.14 -30.64
N GLY A 253 -2.67 11.85 -29.60
CA GLY A 253 -2.66 12.64 -28.34
C GLY A 253 -3.81 12.31 -27.38
N LEU A 254 -4.90 11.63 -27.80
CA LEU A 254 -6.01 11.26 -26.93
C LEU A 254 -5.92 9.79 -26.52
N HIS A 255 -5.91 9.56 -25.22
CA HIS A 255 -5.96 8.25 -24.60
C HIS A 255 -7.20 8.13 -23.72
N LEU A 256 -7.90 7.04 -23.80
CA LEU A 256 -9.08 6.72 -23.00
C LEU A 256 -8.84 5.43 -22.23
N SER A 257 -9.34 5.36 -21.02
CA SER A 257 -9.30 4.15 -20.21
C SER A 257 -10.63 3.91 -19.51
N MET A 258 -11.04 2.66 -19.49
CA MET A 258 -12.16 2.17 -18.68
C MET A 258 -11.64 1.04 -17.80
N ALA A 259 -11.82 1.14 -16.49
CA ALA A 259 -11.41 0.12 -15.54
C ALA A 259 -12.59 -0.30 -14.67
N GLN A 260 -12.68 -1.60 -14.40
CA GLN A 260 -13.69 -2.21 -13.54
C GLN A 260 -13.02 -3.12 -12.54
N ASP A 261 -13.27 -2.88 -11.24
CA ASP A 261 -12.75 -3.71 -10.16
C ASP A 261 -13.90 -4.24 -9.30
N TYR A 262 -13.74 -5.46 -8.83
CA TYR A 262 -14.63 -6.08 -7.84
C TYR A 262 -13.79 -6.68 -6.72
N ALA A 263 -14.22 -6.47 -5.48
CA ALA A 263 -13.65 -7.16 -4.31
C ALA A 263 -14.76 -7.70 -3.42
N ARG A 264 -14.60 -8.95 -2.99
CA ARG A 264 -15.37 -9.55 -1.90
C ARG A 264 -14.44 -9.83 -0.74
N ASN A 265 -14.74 -9.23 0.41
CA ASN A 265 -13.99 -9.41 1.65
C ASN A 265 -14.90 -10.00 2.71
N HIS A 266 -14.42 -11.03 3.41
CA HIS A 266 -15.10 -11.63 4.56
C HIS A 266 -14.16 -11.62 5.76
N LEU A 267 -14.64 -11.15 6.91
CA LEU A 267 -13.91 -11.14 8.19
C LEU A 267 -14.67 -11.98 9.20
N SER A 268 -13.99 -12.98 9.78
CA SER A 268 -14.49 -13.78 10.89
C SER A 268 -13.63 -13.55 12.13
N MET A 269 -14.28 -13.33 13.28
CA MET A 269 -13.66 -13.02 14.56
C MET A 269 -14.19 -13.93 15.65
N THR A 270 -13.33 -14.32 16.62
CA THR A 270 -13.75 -15.11 17.80
C THR A 270 -14.28 -14.26 18.95
N LEU A 271 -14.32 -12.93 18.77
CA LEU A 271 -14.87 -12.01 19.79
C LEU A 271 -16.33 -12.33 20.10
N ALA A 272 -16.72 -12.12 21.35
CA ALA A 272 -18.12 -12.26 21.75
C ALA A 272 -19.02 -11.32 20.93
N GLN A 273 -20.14 -11.83 20.41
CA GLN A 273 -21.09 -11.12 19.56
C GLN A 273 -20.47 -10.53 18.28
N ALA A 274 -19.47 -11.21 17.72
CA ALA A 274 -18.83 -10.80 16.48
C ALA A 274 -19.82 -10.72 15.31
N ALA A 275 -19.79 -9.63 14.56
CA ALA A 275 -20.70 -9.43 13.43
C ALA A 275 -20.33 -10.28 12.20
N ASN A 276 -19.08 -10.72 12.06
CA ASN A 276 -18.53 -11.46 10.92
C ASN A 276 -18.96 -10.88 9.56
N PRO A 277 -18.54 -9.66 9.24
CA PRO A 277 -19.04 -8.95 8.07
C PRO A 277 -18.50 -9.52 6.75
N THR A 278 -19.33 -9.45 5.72
CA THR A 278 -18.96 -9.62 4.32
C THR A 278 -19.21 -8.32 3.57
N ARG A 279 -18.17 -7.76 2.94
CA ARG A 279 -18.22 -6.55 2.12
C ARG A 279 -18.02 -6.89 0.66
N ASN A 280 -18.95 -6.44 -0.19
CA ASN A 280 -18.79 -6.45 -1.64
C ASN A 280 -18.55 -5.02 -2.11
N SER A 281 -17.52 -4.81 -2.90
CA SER A 281 -17.10 -3.50 -3.39
C SER A 281 -16.94 -3.54 -4.90
N LEU A 282 -17.54 -2.57 -5.59
CA LEU A 282 -17.47 -2.40 -7.03
C LEU A 282 -16.95 -0.99 -7.32
N TRP A 283 -15.87 -0.90 -8.08
CA TRP A 283 -15.32 0.35 -8.56
C TRP A 283 -15.32 0.37 -10.07
N THR A 284 -15.84 1.46 -10.65
CA THR A 284 -15.82 1.70 -12.10
C THR A 284 -15.13 3.04 -12.34
N ALA A 285 -14.06 3.05 -13.10
CA ALA A 285 -13.33 4.26 -13.44
C ALA A 285 -13.36 4.50 -14.95
N LEU A 286 -13.68 5.73 -15.34
CA LEU A 286 -13.49 6.25 -16.67
C LEU A 286 -12.40 7.31 -16.60
N ALA A 287 -11.39 7.23 -17.47
CA ALA A 287 -10.31 8.21 -17.49
C ALA A 287 -9.94 8.58 -18.93
N ALA A 288 -9.54 9.83 -19.10
CA ALA A 288 -9.05 10.38 -20.35
C ALA A 288 -7.76 11.15 -20.10
N SER A 289 -6.83 11.03 -21.03
CA SER A 289 -5.58 11.79 -21.07
C SER A 289 -5.39 12.39 -22.45
N TYR A 290 -5.20 13.70 -22.52
CA TYR A 290 -4.94 14.42 -23.76
C TYR A 290 -3.58 15.08 -23.71
N HIS A 291 -2.72 14.72 -24.64
CA HIS A 291 -1.37 15.26 -24.80
C HIS A 291 -1.34 16.20 -26.01
N ALA A 292 -1.22 17.48 -25.74
CA ALA A 292 -0.92 18.51 -26.72
C ALA A 292 0.58 18.88 -26.66
N ARG A 293 1.05 19.75 -27.55
CA ARG A 293 2.49 20.10 -27.65
C ARG A 293 3.08 20.56 -26.30
N GLN A 294 2.36 21.40 -25.57
CA GLN A 294 2.81 22.01 -24.31
C GLN A 294 1.93 21.61 -23.11
N PHE A 295 0.81 20.95 -23.34
CA PHE A 295 -0.16 20.63 -22.29
C PHE A 295 -0.43 19.14 -22.23
N THR A 296 -0.53 18.62 -21.01
CA THR A 296 -1.11 17.31 -20.73
C THR A 296 -2.28 17.50 -19.78
N ILE A 297 -3.45 17.06 -20.20
CA ILE A 297 -4.69 17.14 -19.42
C ILE A 297 -5.11 15.71 -19.09
N ASN A 298 -5.31 15.43 -17.81
CA ASN A 298 -5.86 14.15 -17.36
C ASN A 298 -7.14 14.41 -16.58
N THR A 299 -8.16 13.62 -16.85
CA THR A 299 -9.41 13.63 -16.10
C THR A 299 -9.84 12.21 -15.80
N SER A 300 -10.49 12.01 -14.67
CA SER A 300 -11.09 10.73 -14.31
C SER A 300 -12.34 10.90 -13.47
N LEU A 301 -13.24 9.95 -13.62
CA LEU A 301 -14.45 9.81 -12.81
C LEU A 301 -14.48 8.39 -12.26
N LEU A 302 -14.46 8.26 -10.93
CA LEU A 302 -14.57 7.00 -10.22
C LEU A 302 -15.95 6.87 -9.61
N ALA A 303 -16.69 5.83 -9.97
CA ALA A 303 -17.90 5.38 -9.29
C ALA A 303 -17.53 4.26 -8.31
N THR A 304 -17.88 4.44 -7.03
CA THR A 304 -17.70 3.46 -5.95
C THR A 304 -19.06 3.02 -5.45
N ASN A 305 -19.27 1.71 -5.37
CA ASN A 305 -20.48 1.09 -4.81
C ASN A 305 -20.06 -0.01 -3.84
N ILE A 306 -20.49 0.07 -2.58
CA ILE A 306 -20.14 -0.87 -1.52
C ILE A 306 -21.41 -1.31 -0.82
N THR A 307 -21.55 -2.62 -0.64
CA THR A 307 -22.64 -3.25 0.11
C THR A 307 -22.05 -4.17 1.16
N GLU A 308 -22.73 -4.29 2.29
CA GLU A 308 -22.31 -5.10 3.41
C GLU A 308 -23.41 -6.05 3.88
N GLN A 309 -22.98 -7.17 4.42
CA GLN A 309 -23.80 -8.17 5.07
C GLN A 309 -23.11 -8.60 6.36
N THR A 310 -23.85 -8.98 7.38
CA THR A 310 -23.33 -9.47 8.66
C THR A 310 -24.03 -10.77 9.05
N GLU A 311 -23.31 -11.69 9.69
CA GLU A 311 -23.91 -12.90 10.25
C GLU A 311 -24.74 -12.59 11.48
N GLN A 312 -24.33 -11.58 12.27
CA GLN A 312 -25.03 -11.13 13.47
C GLN A 312 -25.27 -9.62 13.47
N GLY A 313 -26.46 -9.25 13.84
CA GLY A 313 -26.89 -7.85 13.91
C GLY A 313 -27.16 -7.22 12.54
N ARG A 314 -27.42 -5.93 12.50
CA ARG A 314 -27.66 -5.19 11.24
C ARG A 314 -26.33 -4.81 10.58
N PRO A 315 -26.19 -4.94 9.27
CA PRO A 315 -25.04 -4.36 8.55
C PRO A 315 -25.08 -2.82 8.59
N SER A 316 -23.95 -2.19 8.27
CA SER A 316 -23.92 -0.76 7.97
C SER A 316 -24.67 -0.46 6.67
N ASP A 317 -25.09 0.77 6.49
CA ASP A 317 -25.70 1.22 5.24
C ASP A 317 -24.67 1.12 4.10
N GLY A 318 -25.15 0.79 2.89
CA GLY A 318 -24.30 0.75 1.70
C GLY A 318 -23.78 2.15 1.34
N PHE A 319 -22.63 2.20 0.67
CA PHE A 319 -21.97 3.45 0.29
C PHE A 319 -21.89 3.61 -1.22
N HIS A 320 -22.34 4.76 -1.72
CA HIS A 320 -22.29 5.10 -3.14
C HIS A 320 -21.62 6.47 -3.31
N ARG A 321 -20.66 6.58 -4.24
CA ARG A 321 -19.98 7.84 -4.49
C ARG A 321 -19.44 7.95 -5.90
N LEU A 322 -19.55 9.18 -6.45
CA LEU A 322 -18.81 9.62 -7.63
C LEU A 322 -17.68 10.54 -7.18
N SER A 323 -16.45 10.23 -7.59
CA SER A 323 -15.24 10.95 -7.24
C SER A 323 -14.53 11.43 -8.51
N PRO A 324 -14.66 12.71 -8.88
CA PRO A 324 -13.95 13.30 -9.99
C PRO A 324 -12.51 13.65 -9.63
N ALA A 325 -11.62 13.58 -10.61
CA ALA A 325 -10.26 14.12 -10.52
C ALA A 325 -9.84 14.73 -11.85
N PHE A 326 -8.98 15.74 -11.76
CA PHE A 326 -8.46 16.49 -12.90
C PHE A 326 -7.01 16.87 -12.64
N SER A 327 -6.17 16.83 -13.68
CA SER A 327 -4.83 17.44 -13.64
C SER A 327 -4.50 18.10 -14.97
N LEU A 328 -3.78 19.20 -14.87
CA LEU A 328 -3.21 19.96 -15.99
C LEU A 328 -1.70 20.07 -15.76
N GLN A 329 -0.92 19.70 -16.75
CA GLN A 329 0.51 19.98 -16.80
C GLN A 329 0.78 20.90 -17.96
N TRP A 330 1.58 21.92 -17.72
CA TRP A 330 2.01 22.89 -18.71
C TRP A 330 3.53 22.97 -18.77
N HIS A 331 4.09 22.58 -19.90
CA HIS A 331 5.51 22.71 -20.23
C HIS A 331 5.74 24.08 -20.90
N CYS A 332 5.91 25.12 -20.07
CA CYS A 332 5.98 26.49 -20.57
C CYS A 332 7.33 26.83 -21.22
N LEU A 333 8.41 26.27 -20.70
CA LEU A 333 9.77 26.44 -21.19
C LEU A 333 10.51 25.10 -21.15
N GLU A 334 11.63 25.02 -21.86
CA GLU A 334 12.52 23.87 -21.74
C GLU A 334 12.99 23.72 -20.30
N GLY A 335 12.75 22.56 -19.73
CA GLY A 335 13.05 22.23 -18.33
C GLY A 335 12.06 22.77 -17.28
N LEU A 336 11.10 23.65 -17.59
CA LEU A 336 10.14 24.19 -16.64
C LEU A 336 8.72 23.69 -16.89
N ARG A 337 8.16 23.00 -15.88
CA ARG A 337 6.83 22.42 -15.91
C ARG A 337 6.00 22.86 -14.71
N PHE A 338 4.79 23.36 -14.96
CA PHE A 338 3.78 23.61 -13.94
C PHE A 338 2.73 22.49 -13.92
N ARG A 339 2.18 22.23 -12.74
CA ARG A 339 1.14 21.23 -12.50
C ARG A 339 0.04 21.83 -11.65
N LEU A 340 -1.21 21.64 -12.07
CA LEU A 340 -2.41 21.92 -11.28
C LEU A 340 -3.20 20.63 -11.18
N GLY A 341 -3.66 20.27 -9.99
CA GLY A 341 -4.44 19.05 -9.77
C GLY A 341 -5.59 19.28 -8.80
N TYR A 342 -6.70 18.64 -9.07
CA TYR A 342 -7.85 18.48 -8.17
C TYR A 342 -8.21 17.01 -8.07
N LYS A 343 -8.50 16.54 -6.85
CA LYS A 343 -8.95 15.18 -6.61
C LYS A 343 -9.94 15.11 -5.48
N ASP A 344 -11.09 14.48 -5.74
CA ASP A 344 -12.07 14.06 -4.73
C ASP A 344 -11.75 12.63 -4.32
N ILE A 345 -11.55 12.38 -3.03
CA ILE A 345 -11.18 11.09 -2.46
C ILE A 345 -12.26 10.66 -1.48
N PHE A 346 -12.63 9.40 -1.56
CA PHE A 346 -13.63 8.78 -0.73
C PHE A 346 -13.02 7.56 -0.01
N ARG A 347 -12.98 7.60 1.31
CA ARG A 347 -12.54 6.47 2.14
C ARG A 347 -13.72 5.87 2.88
N THR A 348 -14.03 4.62 2.60
CA THR A 348 -15.01 3.87 3.36
C THR A 348 -14.47 3.51 4.73
N PRO A 349 -15.33 3.49 5.78
CA PRO A 349 -14.95 2.96 7.08
C PRO A 349 -14.41 1.52 6.95
N THR A 350 -13.42 1.18 7.73
CA THR A 350 -12.86 -0.19 7.79
C THR A 350 -13.80 -1.14 8.53
N LEU A 351 -13.60 -2.44 8.40
CA LEU A 351 -14.44 -3.40 9.11
C LEU A 351 -14.25 -3.32 10.63
N ASN A 352 -13.04 -2.97 11.10
CA ASN A 352 -12.83 -2.70 12.53
C ASN A 352 -13.55 -1.44 13.01
N GLU A 353 -13.50 -0.35 12.23
CA GLU A 353 -14.20 0.89 12.58
C GLU A 353 -15.71 0.69 12.69
N LEU A 354 -16.29 -0.20 11.90
CA LEU A 354 -17.73 -0.50 11.90
C LEU A 354 -18.13 -1.57 12.93
N TYR A 355 -17.35 -2.66 13.04
CA TYR A 355 -17.81 -3.90 13.65
C TYR A 355 -16.96 -4.43 14.80
N TYR A 356 -15.84 -3.79 15.17
CA TYR A 356 -15.05 -4.25 16.29
C TYR A 356 -15.86 -4.13 17.59
N THR A 357 -16.02 -5.26 18.29
CA THR A 357 -16.89 -5.36 19.47
C THR A 357 -16.49 -4.33 20.54
N GLY A 358 -17.44 -3.53 21.01
CA GLY A 358 -17.26 -2.54 22.06
C GLY A 358 -16.66 -1.19 21.60
N VAL A 359 -16.10 -1.09 20.37
CA VAL A 359 -15.46 0.13 19.86
C VAL A 359 -16.07 0.61 18.54
N GLY A 360 -16.44 -0.34 17.68
CA GLY A 360 -16.96 -0.09 16.34
C GLY A 360 -18.32 0.65 16.36
N ASN A 361 -18.60 1.37 15.28
CA ASN A 361 -19.83 2.10 15.12
C ASN A 361 -20.40 1.90 13.69
N ARG A 362 -21.51 1.21 13.59
CA ARG A 362 -22.16 0.86 12.31
C ARG A 362 -22.76 2.05 11.56
N HIS A 363 -22.92 3.19 12.25
CA HIS A 363 -23.49 4.44 11.72
C HIS A 363 -22.43 5.42 11.20
N LEU A 364 -21.18 4.98 11.01
CA LEU A 364 -20.16 5.83 10.47
C LEU A 364 -20.42 6.19 9.01
N HIS A 365 -20.19 7.46 8.70
CA HIS A 365 -20.17 7.96 7.34
C HIS A 365 -18.75 7.85 6.77
N PRO A 366 -18.61 7.59 5.45
CA PRO A 366 -17.31 7.62 4.79
C PRO A 366 -16.66 8.99 4.85
N GLU A 367 -15.32 8.99 4.99
CA GLU A 367 -14.52 10.21 4.90
C GLU A 367 -14.52 10.74 3.46
N LYS A 368 -14.65 12.06 3.31
CA LYS A 368 -14.57 12.76 2.03
C LYS A 368 -13.41 13.74 2.07
N SER A 369 -12.48 13.63 1.16
CA SER A 369 -11.33 14.52 1.07
C SER A 369 -11.26 15.19 -0.30
N ARG A 370 -11.23 16.51 -0.34
CA ARG A 370 -11.03 17.31 -1.55
C ARG A 370 -9.65 17.91 -1.50
N GLN A 371 -8.86 17.64 -2.52
CA GLN A 371 -7.47 18.08 -2.59
C GLN A 371 -7.21 18.93 -3.80
N TRP A 372 -6.49 20.03 -3.60
CA TRP A 372 -5.90 20.87 -4.62
C TRP A 372 -4.39 20.81 -4.51
N ASN A 373 -3.71 20.70 -5.63
CA ASN A 373 -2.25 20.67 -5.71
C ASN A 373 -1.80 21.64 -6.78
N LEU A 374 -0.81 22.46 -6.47
CA LEU A 374 -0.12 23.34 -7.41
C LEU A 374 1.38 23.08 -7.30
N GLY A 375 2.00 22.67 -8.39
CA GLY A 375 3.41 22.30 -8.39
C GLY A 375 4.18 22.97 -9.53
N ALA A 376 5.47 23.17 -9.31
CA ALA A 376 6.43 23.56 -10.32
C ALA A 376 7.65 22.66 -10.26
N THR A 377 8.16 22.23 -11.41
CA THR A 377 9.43 21.50 -11.52
C THR A 377 10.29 22.17 -12.53
N TYR A 378 11.53 22.50 -12.13
CA TYR A 378 12.58 22.95 -13.01
C TYR A 378 13.67 21.90 -13.08
N SER A 379 14.02 21.45 -14.29
CA SER A 379 15.10 20.50 -14.54
C SER A 379 16.02 21.08 -15.61
N HIS A 380 17.31 21.16 -15.29
CA HIS A 380 18.30 21.70 -16.22
C HIS A 380 19.57 20.84 -16.19
N VAL A 381 20.12 20.62 -17.38
CA VAL A 381 21.42 19.97 -17.57
C VAL A 381 22.46 21.04 -17.88
N PHE A 382 23.28 21.42 -16.89
CA PHE A 382 24.30 22.48 -17.04
C PHE A 382 25.49 22.05 -17.89
N SER A 383 25.79 20.77 -17.90
CA SER A 383 26.81 20.15 -18.73
C SER A 383 26.46 18.66 -18.86
N HIS A 384 27.12 17.94 -19.76
CA HIS A 384 26.91 16.47 -19.85
C HIS A 384 27.15 15.73 -18.53
N MET A 385 27.67 16.42 -17.49
CA MET A 385 28.03 15.83 -16.19
C MET A 385 27.15 16.30 -15.03
N ILE A 386 26.38 17.37 -15.14
CA ILE A 386 25.62 17.94 -14.01
C ILE A 386 24.17 18.15 -14.41
N GLN A 387 23.28 17.44 -13.75
CA GLN A 387 21.84 17.60 -13.87
C GLN A 387 21.28 18.11 -12.53
N LEU A 388 20.47 19.16 -12.56
CA LEU A 388 19.74 19.71 -11.42
C LEU A 388 18.24 19.56 -11.66
N SER A 389 17.50 19.09 -10.66
CA SER A 389 16.04 19.07 -10.65
C SER A 389 15.52 19.67 -9.35
N LEU A 390 14.75 20.75 -9.46
CA LEU A 390 14.10 21.44 -8.34
C LEU A 390 12.59 21.24 -8.46
N THR A 391 11.94 20.86 -7.39
CA THR A 391 10.47 20.70 -7.35
C THR A 391 9.90 21.40 -6.12
N ALA A 392 8.82 22.15 -6.34
CA ALA A 392 8.01 22.78 -5.30
C ALA A 392 6.54 22.41 -5.52
N ASP A 393 5.90 21.79 -4.52
CA ASP A 393 4.50 21.37 -4.56
C ASP A 393 3.74 21.92 -3.34
N GLY A 394 2.85 22.89 -3.57
CA GLY A 394 1.87 23.36 -2.58
C GLY A 394 0.60 22.51 -2.64
N TYR A 395 0.02 22.22 -1.49
CA TYR A 395 -1.23 21.48 -1.41
C TYR A 395 -2.20 22.05 -0.39
N LEU A 396 -3.50 21.91 -0.70
CA LEU A 396 -4.62 22.26 0.15
C LEU A 396 -5.61 21.09 0.16
N GLY A 397 -5.89 20.52 1.33
CA GLY A 397 -6.85 19.44 1.53
C GLY A 397 -7.93 19.83 2.55
N ASN A 398 -9.17 19.47 2.25
CA ASN A 398 -10.28 19.57 3.20
C ASN A 398 -10.90 18.19 3.36
N VAL A 399 -10.85 17.63 4.57
CA VAL A 399 -11.45 16.35 4.94
C VAL A 399 -12.70 16.62 5.74
N THR A 400 -13.83 16.02 5.37
CA THR A 400 -15.08 16.00 6.12
C THR A 400 -15.39 14.58 6.58
N ASP A 401 -16.15 14.47 7.66
CA ASP A 401 -16.55 13.19 8.26
C ASP A 401 -15.33 12.32 8.69
N LYS A 402 -14.21 12.95 9.13
CA LYS A 402 -13.02 12.25 9.57
C LYS A 402 -13.35 11.25 10.68
N ILE A 403 -12.96 9.98 10.51
CA ILE A 403 -13.19 8.92 11.50
C ILE A 403 -12.04 8.90 12.49
N ILE A 404 -12.38 9.01 13.78
CA ILE A 404 -11.43 8.93 14.89
C ILE A 404 -12.01 8.09 16.03
N ALA A 405 -11.12 7.49 16.82
CA ALA A 405 -11.48 6.87 18.09
C ALA A 405 -11.55 7.96 19.15
N VAL A 406 -12.69 8.09 19.81
CA VAL A 406 -12.92 9.07 20.89
C VAL A 406 -13.06 8.33 22.22
N PRO A 407 -12.30 8.70 23.27
CA PRO A 407 -12.48 8.13 24.60
C PRO A 407 -13.81 8.57 25.20
N LYS A 408 -14.59 7.64 25.66
CA LYS A 408 -15.76 7.81 26.53
C LYS A 408 -15.34 7.46 27.96
N MET A 409 -16.23 7.64 28.93
CA MET A 409 -15.91 7.42 30.35
C MET A 409 -15.28 6.04 30.65
N PHE A 410 -15.74 4.96 29.97
CA PHE A 410 -15.27 3.60 30.23
C PHE A 410 -14.87 2.80 28.97
N TYR A 411 -15.00 3.38 27.76
CA TYR A 411 -14.69 2.71 26.50
C TYR A 411 -14.31 3.71 25.40
N TRP A 412 -13.72 3.21 24.34
CA TRP A 412 -13.45 3.98 23.12
C TRP A 412 -14.59 3.76 22.14
N GLN A 413 -14.92 4.78 21.35
CA GLN A 413 -15.92 4.66 20.29
C GLN A 413 -15.44 5.34 19.01
N MET A 414 -15.65 4.67 17.88
CA MET A 414 -15.41 5.27 16.57
C MET A 414 -16.49 6.29 16.24
N MET A 415 -16.08 7.49 15.83
CA MET A 415 -16.99 8.58 15.51
C MET A 415 -16.47 9.40 14.32
N ASN A 416 -17.38 10.02 13.57
CA ASN A 416 -17.03 11.04 12.59
C ASN A 416 -16.78 12.38 13.32
N ALA A 417 -15.59 12.93 13.23
CA ALA A 417 -15.11 14.07 14.03
C ALA A 417 -15.07 15.39 13.26
N GLY A 418 -16.00 15.66 12.39
CA GLY A 418 -16.08 16.96 11.77
C GLY A 418 -15.07 17.21 10.64
N LYS A 419 -14.45 18.39 10.59
CA LYS A 419 -13.64 18.85 9.44
C LYS A 419 -12.18 18.99 9.79
N VAL A 420 -11.28 18.52 8.90
CA VAL A 420 -9.84 18.72 8.99
C VAL A 420 -9.36 19.46 7.75
N ARG A 421 -8.61 20.55 7.93
CA ARG A 421 -7.94 21.29 6.86
C ARG A 421 -6.45 21.00 6.89
N GLN A 422 -5.88 20.72 5.72
CA GLN A 422 -4.47 20.43 5.53
C GLN A 422 -3.90 21.43 4.54
N ILE A 423 -2.80 22.07 4.89
CA ILE A 423 -2.05 22.98 4.02
C ILE A 423 -0.59 22.65 4.19
N GLY A 424 0.13 22.53 3.08
CA GLY A 424 1.57 22.28 3.14
C GLY A 424 2.29 22.62 1.86
N LEU A 425 3.61 22.60 1.95
CA LEU A 425 4.55 22.83 0.87
C LEU A 425 5.64 21.76 0.94
N ASP A 426 5.81 21.02 -0.15
CA ASP A 426 6.87 20.03 -0.32
C ASP A 426 7.94 20.64 -1.25
N LEU A 427 9.19 20.66 -0.81
CA LEU A 427 10.32 21.12 -1.62
C LEU A 427 11.32 19.98 -1.79
N SER A 428 11.79 19.76 -3.00
CA SER A 428 12.87 18.81 -3.26
C SER A 428 13.90 19.39 -4.24
N ALA A 429 15.16 19.06 -4.00
CA ALA A 429 16.27 19.42 -4.88
C ALA A 429 17.12 18.17 -5.10
N ASN A 430 17.25 17.74 -6.34
CA ASN A 430 18.12 16.65 -6.75
C ASN A 430 19.22 17.17 -7.65
N MET A 431 20.46 16.86 -7.30
CA MET A 431 21.62 17.17 -8.13
C MET A 431 22.39 15.89 -8.40
N GLU A 432 22.50 15.51 -9.67
CA GLU A 432 23.31 14.38 -10.11
C GLU A 432 24.56 14.91 -10.81
N LYS A 433 25.75 14.49 -10.36
CA LYS A 433 27.01 14.76 -11.02
C LYS A 433 27.62 13.45 -11.47
N ARG A 434 27.87 13.31 -12.78
CA ARG A 434 28.59 12.19 -13.35
C ARG A 434 30.07 12.56 -13.43
N TRP A 435 30.90 11.78 -12.76
CA TRP A 435 32.35 11.89 -12.85
C TRP A 435 32.81 11.02 -14.03
N ASN A 436 33.79 11.46 -14.80
CA ASN A 436 34.27 10.88 -16.07
C ASN A 436 34.06 9.35 -16.21
N GLU A 437 33.87 8.89 -17.45
CA GLU A 437 33.53 7.51 -17.85
C GLU A 437 34.51 6.41 -17.36
N GLY A 438 35.58 6.75 -16.64
CA GLY A 438 36.55 5.83 -16.07
C GLY A 438 36.22 5.22 -14.71
N ASP A 439 35.27 5.78 -13.95
CA ASP A 439 34.93 5.31 -12.60
C ASP A 439 33.48 4.80 -12.49
N ARG A 440 33.26 3.60 -13.01
CA ARG A 440 32.02 2.83 -12.83
C ARG A 440 31.98 2.11 -11.49
N LYS A 441 32.36 2.73 -10.41
CA LYS A 441 32.04 2.26 -9.08
C LYS A 441 30.85 3.05 -8.58
N SER A 442 29.67 2.45 -8.71
CA SER A 442 28.44 2.91 -8.11
C SER A 442 28.63 3.16 -6.62
N VAL A 443 28.39 4.37 -6.17
CA VAL A 443 28.01 4.66 -4.80
C VAL A 443 26.50 4.56 -4.76
N VAL A 444 26.02 3.58 -4.05
CA VAL A 444 24.59 3.37 -3.74
C VAL A 444 24.16 4.43 -2.72
#